data_0f0934c703427bdf2ee9397ce75c152c
#
_entry.id   0f0934c703427bdf2ee9397ce75c152c
#
_cell.length_a   1.000
_cell.length_b   1.000
_cell.length_c   1.000
_cell.angle_alpha   90.00
_cell.angle_beta   90.00
_cell.angle_gamma   90.00
#
_symmetry.space_group_name_H-M   'P 1'
#
loop_
_entity.id
_entity.type
_entity.pdbx_description
1 polymer ?
#
loop_
_entity_poly.entity_id
_entity_poly.type
_entity_poly.pdbx_seq_one_letter_code
_entity_poly.pdbx_strand_id
1 'polypeptide(L)'
;MMHWGSALITCSQDTEVQLCFRLAKMLVPPPRLMRAVGIASRPGPNGELRAIEVLVFPEAMRGAGEGHYPWDLEPGSLMTNGTVTGTVEVTSGRELSLSFKGASNKITVAPDAALVAFAPAERADLKVGERVFFSATKNSEGKLATSRVTVGKDGVAPPM
;
A
#
# COMPACT_ATOMS: atom_id res chain seq x y z
N MET A 1 -9.64 -9.20 -21.88
CA MET A 1 -8.27 -9.66 -22.15
C MET A 1 -7.47 -8.41 -22.49
N MET A 2 -6.89 -7.73 -21.49
CA MET A 2 -6.09 -6.52 -21.72
C MET A 2 -4.66 -6.96 -22.02
N HIS A 3 -4.17 -6.63 -23.21
CA HIS A 3 -2.78 -6.79 -23.59
C HIS A 3 -1.96 -5.71 -22.89
N TRP A 4 -1.16 -6.10 -21.92
CA TRP A 4 -0.09 -5.27 -21.40
C TRP A 4 1.05 -5.25 -22.43
N GLY A 5 1.16 -4.16 -23.18
CA GLY A 5 2.29 -3.94 -24.06
C GLY A 5 3.55 -3.82 -23.21
N SER A 6 4.66 -4.40 -23.69
CA SER A 6 5.99 -4.26 -23.08
C SER A 6 6.40 -2.78 -23.10
N ALA A 7 6.12 -2.05 -22.03
CA ALA A 7 6.59 -0.67 -21.86
C ALA A 7 8.00 -0.73 -21.28
N LEU A 8 8.98 -0.20 -21.99
CA LEU A 8 10.32 0.05 -21.46
C LEU A 8 10.23 1.21 -20.48
N ILE A 9 10.52 0.91 -19.22
CA ILE A 9 10.56 1.90 -18.14
C ILE A 9 12.01 2.23 -17.85
N THR A 10 12.34 3.51 -17.92
CA THR A 10 13.68 3.99 -17.61
C THR A 10 13.75 4.30 -16.11
N CYS A 11 14.61 3.57 -15.38
CA CYS A 11 15.01 3.91 -14.03
C CYS A 11 16.29 4.75 -14.09
N SER A 12 16.30 5.92 -13.46
CA SER A 12 17.53 6.72 -13.31
C SER A 12 18.50 6.03 -12.33
N GLN A 13 19.76 6.47 -12.30
CA GLN A 13 20.73 5.98 -11.29
C GLN A 13 20.30 6.37 -9.86
N ASP A 14 19.52 7.44 -9.71
CA ASP A 14 19.01 7.92 -8.43
C ASP A 14 17.65 7.33 -8.05
N THR A 15 17.17 6.28 -8.77
CA THR A 15 15.91 5.62 -8.43
C THR A 15 16.00 4.95 -7.07
N GLU A 16 15.15 5.40 -6.14
CA GLU A 16 15.02 4.79 -4.81
C GLU A 16 14.43 3.38 -4.93
N VAL A 17 15.08 2.41 -4.31
CA VAL A 17 14.57 1.04 -4.20
C VAL A 17 14.07 0.82 -2.79
N GLN A 18 12.85 0.31 -2.65
CA GLN A 18 12.23 0.06 -1.36
C GLN A 18 11.76 -1.39 -1.28
N LEU A 19 12.18 -2.09 -0.23
CA LEU A 19 11.70 -3.44 0.07
C LEU A 19 10.35 -3.39 0.76
N CYS A 20 9.49 -4.32 0.39
CA CYS A 20 8.29 -4.60 1.14
C CYS A 20 8.39 -5.98 1.80
N PHE A 21 8.14 -6.08 3.08
CA PHE A 21 8.01 -7.36 3.76
C PHE A 21 6.63 -7.52 4.39
N ARG A 22 6.16 -8.75 4.36
CA ARG A 22 5.06 -9.17 5.20
C ARG A 22 5.55 -9.16 6.65
N LEU A 23 4.95 -8.34 7.47
CA LEU A 23 5.04 -8.50 8.91
C LEU A 23 4.31 -9.81 9.24
N ALA A 24 5.06 -10.91 9.30
CA ALA A 24 4.53 -12.19 9.70
C ALA A 24 3.76 -12.00 10.99
N LYS A 25 2.42 -12.21 10.96
CA LYS A 25 1.53 -12.34 12.12
C LYS A 25 2.02 -11.61 13.38
N MET A 26 2.58 -10.41 13.15
CA MET A 26 2.71 -9.51 14.25
C MET A 26 1.26 -9.21 14.62
N LEU A 27 0.83 -9.66 15.80
CA LEU A 27 -0.08 -8.83 16.55
C LEU A 27 0.46 -7.43 16.33
N VAL A 28 -0.21 -6.67 15.44
CA VAL A 28 0.09 -5.25 15.35
C VAL A 28 -0.04 -4.81 16.79
N PRO A 29 1.04 -4.40 17.47
CA PRO A 29 0.84 -3.74 18.75
C PRO A 29 -0.19 -2.70 18.40
N PRO A 30 -1.29 -2.57 19.18
CA PRO A 30 -2.44 -1.76 18.82
C PRO A 30 -1.88 -0.52 18.15
N PRO A 31 -2.27 -0.20 16.90
CA PRO A 31 -1.58 0.83 16.14
C PRO A 31 -1.47 2.00 17.08
N ARG A 32 -0.23 2.30 17.47
CA ARG A 32 -0.01 3.40 18.41
C ARG A 32 -0.71 4.54 17.72
N LEU A 33 -1.75 5.05 18.35
CA LEU A 33 -2.51 6.22 17.94
C LEU A 33 -1.52 7.12 17.18
N MET A 34 -1.84 7.50 15.94
CA MET A 34 -1.03 8.35 15.07
C MET A 34 -0.10 7.65 14.05
N ARG A 35 -0.21 6.35 13.78
CA ARG A 35 0.53 5.76 12.66
C ARG A 35 -0.10 6.11 11.31
N ALA A 36 0.71 6.49 10.35
CA ALA A 36 0.31 6.63 8.96
C ALA A 36 0.22 5.24 8.32
N VAL A 37 -0.89 4.97 7.64
CA VAL A 37 -1.15 3.70 6.96
C VAL A 37 -1.80 3.94 5.60
N GLY A 38 -1.58 3.01 4.68
CA GLY A 38 -2.35 2.85 3.46
C GLY A 38 -3.17 1.57 3.56
N ILE A 39 -4.47 1.64 3.30
CA ILE A 39 -5.33 0.47 3.34
C ILE A 39 -6.02 0.31 1.99
N ALA A 40 -5.66 -0.76 1.29
CA ALA A 40 -6.45 -1.24 0.16
C ALA A 40 -7.68 -1.96 0.72
N SER A 41 -8.86 -1.56 0.30
CA SER A 41 -10.13 -2.08 0.80
C SER A 41 -11.14 -2.29 -0.32
N ARG A 42 -12.16 -3.09 -0.04
CA ARG A 42 -13.34 -3.26 -0.89
C ARG A 42 -14.60 -2.95 -0.10
N PRO A 43 -15.63 -2.39 -0.76
CA PRO A 43 -16.94 -2.25 -0.16
C PRO A 43 -17.55 -3.62 0.12
N GLY A 44 -18.11 -3.80 1.31
CA GLY A 44 -18.96 -4.94 1.63
C GLY A 44 -20.42 -4.70 1.25
N PRO A 45 -21.30 -5.68 1.49
CA PRO A 45 -22.70 -5.64 1.07
C PRO A 45 -23.50 -4.44 1.61
N ASN A 46 -23.13 -3.93 2.77
CA ASN A 46 -23.80 -2.80 3.44
C ASN A 46 -23.01 -1.49 3.30
N GLY A 47 -22.01 -1.45 2.39
CA GLY A 47 -21.16 -0.29 2.18
C GLY A 47 -20.02 -0.15 3.21
N GLU A 48 -19.86 -1.11 4.14
CA GLU A 48 -18.69 -1.14 5.03
C GLU A 48 -17.43 -1.40 4.22
N LEU A 49 -16.32 -0.77 4.61
CA LEU A 49 -15.02 -1.02 3.99
C LEU A 49 -14.33 -2.19 4.69
N ARG A 50 -13.87 -3.16 3.91
CA ARG A 50 -13.10 -4.32 4.38
C ARG A 50 -11.71 -4.28 3.80
N ALA A 51 -10.70 -4.29 4.66
CA ALA A 51 -9.30 -4.28 4.25
C ALA A 51 -8.94 -5.56 3.49
N ILE A 52 -8.27 -5.40 2.36
CA ILE A 52 -7.58 -6.45 1.61
C ILE A 52 -6.15 -6.51 2.12
N GLU A 53 -5.51 -5.34 2.25
CA GLU A 53 -4.15 -5.19 2.71
C GLU A 53 -4.01 -3.90 3.53
N VAL A 54 -3.14 -3.95 4.54
CA VAL A 54 -2.75 -2.78 5.34
C VAL A 54 -1.25 -2.58 5.22
N LEU A 55 -0.86 -1.46 4.65
CA LEU A 55 0.53 -1.01 4.56
C LEU A 55 0.82 -0.01 5.67
N VAL A 56 1.80 -0.31 6.50
CA VAL A 56 2.29 0.62 7.52
C VAL A 56 3.40 1.49 6.92
N PHE A 57 3.17 2.78 6.86
CA PHE A 57 4.16 3.73 6.37
C PHE A 57 5.26 4.01 7.40
N PRO A 58 6.53 4.09 6.98
CA PRO A 58 7.57 4.73 7.80
C PRO A 58 7.21 6.20 8.04
N GLU A 59 7.67 6.78 9.14
CA GLU A 59 7.32 8.15 9.53
C GLU A 59 7.69 9.19 8.43
N ALA A 60 8.78 8.95 7.72
CA ALA A 60 9.20 9.81 6.59
C ALA A 60 8.17 9.87 5.44
N MET A 61 7.25 8.89 5.36
CA MET A 61 6.20 8.85 4.35
C MET A 61 4.84 9.32 4.87
N ARG A 62 4.77 9.89 6.07
CA ARG A 62 3.50 10.45 6.60
C ARG A 62 2.94 11.47 5.62
N GLY A 63 1.63 11.37 5.33
CA GLY A 63 0.94 12.23 4.36
C GLY A 63 1.12 11.84 2.89
N ALA A 64 1.95 10.84 2.59
CA ALA A 64 2.13 10.37 1.22
C ALA A 64 0.82 9.81 0.64
N GLY A 65 0.37 10.41 -0.49
CA GLY A 65 -0.87 10.01 -1.17
C GLY A 65 -2.12 10.11 -0.29
N GLU A 66 -2.14 10.93 0.76
CA GLU A 66 -3.24 11.05 1.71
C GLU A 66 -4.58 11.30 1.02
N GLY A 67 -5.56 10.47 1.33
CA GLY A 67 -6.89 10.56 0.73
C GLY A 67 -7.62 9.23 0.68
N HIS A 68 -8.77 9.24 0.00
CA HIS A 68 -9.61 8.07 -0.29
C HIS A 68 -10.02 8.11 -1.76
N TYR A 69 -9.65 7.08 -2.54
CA TYR A 69 -9.80 7.08 -3.99
C TYR A 69 -9.84 5.67 -4.57
N PRO A 70 -10.37 5.51 -5.81
CA PRO A 70 -10.36 4.25 -6.52
C PRO A 70 -8.94 3.68 -6.66
N TRP A 71 -8.84 2.37 -6.53
CA TRP A 71 -7.57 1.64 -6.61
C TRP A 71 -7.69 0.45 -7.57
N ASP A 72 -6.59 -0.01 -8.11
CA ASP A 72 -6.57 -1.03 -9.17
C ASP A 72 -6.08 -2.41 -8.70
N LEU A 73 -5.98 -2.64 -7.39
CA LEU A 73 -5.60 -3.95 -6.84
C LEU A 73 -6.56 -5.05 -7.28
N GLU A 74 -7.86 -4.76 -7.24
CA GLU A 74 -8.94 -5.59 -7.77
C GLU A 74 -10.12 -4.71 -8.21
N PRO A 75 -11.02 -5.20 -9.07
CA PRO A 75 -12.18 -4.41 -9.51
C PRO A 75 -12.99 -3.85 -8.34
N GLY A 76 -13.18 -2.53 -8.31
CA GLY A 76 -13.92 -1.83 -7.27
C GLY A 76 -13.17 -1.62 -5.95
N SER A 77 -11.87 -1.93 -5.90
CA SER A 77 -11.05 -1.63 -4.72
C SER A 77 -10.82 -0.13 -4.55
N LEU A 78 -10.58 0.27 -3.30
CA LEU A 78 -10.37 1.63 -2.86
C LEU A 78 -9.11 1.70 -2.02
N MET A 79 -8.32 2.75 -2.21
CA MET A 79 -7.18 3.06 -1.34
C MET A 79 -7.59 4.14 -0.34
N THR A 80 -7.24 3.94 0.92
CA THR A 80 -7.34 4.98 1.95
C THR A 80 -5.98 5.16 2.60
N ASN A 81 -5.35 6.28 2.33
CA ASN A 81 -4.11 6.68 2.99
C ASN A 81 -4.42 7.74 4.04
N GLY A 82 -4.04 7.49 5.28
CA GLY A 82 -4.33 8.40 6.37
C GLY A 82 -3.65 8.02 7.68
N THR A 83 -4.03 8.73 8.73
CA THR A 83 -3.54 8.49 10.09
C THR A 83 -4.59 7.73 10.89
N VAL A 84 -4.17 6.68 11.59
CA VAL A 84 -5.04 5.92 12.51
C VAL A 84 -5.35 6.78 13.73
N THR A 85 -6.63 7.07 13.93
CA THR A 85 -7.13 7.88 15.06
C THR A 85 -7.91 7.07 16.09
N GLY A 86 -8.28 5.84 15.74
CA GLY A 86 -9.01 4.95 16.65
C GLY A 86 -8.91 3.49 16.22
N THR A 87 -9.11 2.61 17.18
CA THR A 87 -9.16 1.15 16.98
C THR A 87 -10.20 0.55 17.90
N VAL A 88 -11.06 -0.29 17.35
CA VAL A 88 -12.11 -1.01 18.10
C VAL A 88 -12.07 -2.48 17.69
N GLU A 89 -12.06 -3.39 18.65
CA GLU A 89 -12.22 -4.82 18.38
C GLU A 89 -13.69 -5.10 18.01
N VAL A 90 -13.90 -5.82 16.93
CA VAL A 90 -15.22 -6.23 16.44
C VAL A 90 -15.21 -7.73 16.15
N THR A 91 -16.41 -8.35 16.05
CA THR A 91 -16.54 -9.80 15.85
C THR A 91 -15.79 -10.30 14.60
N SER A 92 -15.70 -9.48 13.54
CA SER A 92 -15.04 -9.79 12.28
C SER A 92 -13.56 -9.41 12.21
N GLY A 93 -12.95 -8.98 13.34
CA GLY A 93 -11.57 -8.55 13.41
C GLY A 93 -11.41 -7.23 14.16
N ARG A 94 -10.81 -6.24 13.54
CA ARG A 94 -10.54 -4.93 14.12
C ARG A 94 -11.03 -3.81 13.21
N GLU A 95 -11.81 -2.88 13.72
CA GLU A 95 -12.18 -1.67 13.00
C GLU A 95 -11.15 -0.57 13.28
N LEU A 96 -10.59 0.00 12.23
CA LEU A 96 -9.69 1.15 12.29
C LEU A 96 -10.43 2.39 11.83
N SER A 97 -10.31 3.47 12.59
CA SER A 97 -10.71 4.81 12.18
C SER A 97 -9.50 5.53 11.61
N LEU A 98 -9.59 5.97 10.35
CA LEU A 98 -8.54 6.72 9.67
C LEU A 98 -9.00 8.14 9.42
N SER A 99 -8.11 9.11 9.67
CA SER A 99 -8.31 10.52 9.33
C SER A 99 -7.39 10.90 8.16
N PHE A 100 -7.93 11.66 7.20
CA PHE A 100 -7.21 12.16 6.03
C PHE A 100 -7.87 13.44 5.51
N LYS A 101 -7.09 14.47 5.27
CA LYS A 101 -7.55 15.75 4.66
C LYS A 101 -8.87 16.31 5.21
N GLY A 102 -9.08 16.20 6.52
CA GLY A 102 -10.32 16.68 7.18
C GLY A 102 -11.53 15.73 7.06
N ALA A 103 -11.37 14.57 6.42
CA ALA A 103 -12.37 13.50 6.38
C ALA A 103 -11.93 12.30 7.22
N SER A 104 -12.81 11.33 7.39
CA SER A 104 -12.49 10.07 8.07
C SER A 104 -13.25 8.89 7.49
N ASN A 105 -12.64 7.71 7.55
CA ASN A 105 -13.26 6.44 7.21
C ASN A 105 -13.04 5.41 8.32
N LYS A 106 -13.98 4.47 8.40
CA LYS A 106 -13.86 3.28 9.22
C LYS A 106 -13.63 2.06 8.32
N ILE A 107 -12.61 1.27 8.62
CA ILE A 107 -12.24 0.12 7.81
C ILE A 107 -12.07 -1.09 8.72
N THR A 108 -12.77 -2.18 8.42
CA THR A 108 -12.63 -3.44 9.13
C THR A 108 -11.44 -4.22 8.58
N VAL A 109 -10.52 -4.56 9.44
CA VAL A 109 -9.34 -5.39 9.16
C VAL A 109 -9.58 -6.79 9.73
N ALA A 110 -9.75 -7.76 8.87
CA ALA A 110 -9.91 -9.16 9.29
C ALA A 110 -8.59 -9.71 9.88
N PRO A 111 -8.65 -10.75 10.73
CA PRO A 111 -7.45 -11.31 11.36
C PRO A 111 -6.41 -11.87 10.38
N ASP A 112 -6.85 -12.24 9.18
CA ASP A 112 -6.04 -12.79 8.09
C ASP A 112 -5.65 -11.75 7.02
N ALA A 113 -6.07 -10.50 7.17
CA ALA A 113 -5.71 -9.44 6.26
C ALA A 113 -4.17 -9.29 6.16
N ALA A 114 -3.68 -9.08 4.95
CA ALA A 114 -2.25 -8.88 4.72
C ALA A 114 -1.78 -7.60 5.42
N LEU A 115 -0.74 -7.73 6.23
CA LEU A 115 -0.11 -6.61 6.89
C LEU A 115 1.33 -6.50 6.41
N VAL A 116 1.66 -5.38 5.78
CA VAL A 116 2.95 -5.14 5.14
C VAL A 116 3.56 -3.83 5.61
N ALA A 117 4.87 -3.69 5.48
CA ALA A 117 5.60 -2.46 5.76
C ALA A 117 6.72 -2.27 4.74
N PHE A 118 7.11 -1.02 4.53
CA PHE A 118 8.29 -0.71 3.75
C PHE A 118 9.56 -0.76 4.59
N ALA A 119 10.65 -1.20 3.94
CA ALA A 119 11.99 -1.04 4.44
C ALA A 119 12.91 -0.53 3.33
N PRO A 120 13.99 0.18 3.69
CA PRO A 120 15.02 0.54 2.72
C PRO A 120 15.57 -0.71 2.01
N ALA A 121 15.89 -0.57 0.73
CA ALA A 121 16.44 -1.63 -0.10
C ALA A 121 17.56 -1.09 -0.98
N GLU A 122 18.37 -1.99 -1.49
CA GLU A 122 19.42 -1.70 -2.44
C GLU A 122 19.04 -2.19 -3.86
N ARG A 123 19.71 -1.68 -4.88
CA ARG A 123 19.49 -2.15 -6.27
C ARG A 123 19.74 -3.64 -6.44
N ALA A 124 20.62 -4.22 -5.63
CA ALA A 124 20.90 -5.66 -5.63
C ALA A 124 19.71 -6.53 -5.20
N ASP A 125 18.72 -5.94 -4.53
CA ASP A 125 17.48 -6.62 -4.14
C ASP A 125 16.53 -6.77 -5.34
N LEU A 126 16.69 -5.97 -6.38
CA LEU A 126 15.94 -6.11 -7.64
C LEU A 126 16.53 -7.25 -8.47
N LYS A 127 15.89 -8.41 -8.42
CA LYS A 127 16.28 -9.60 -9.18
C LYS A 127 15.28 -9.88 -10.28
N VAL A 128 15.75 -10.49 -11.35
CA VAL A 128 14.88 -10.95 -12.43
C VAL A 128 13.90 -11.99 -11.90
N GLY A 129 12.61 -11.78 -12.18
CA GLY A 129 11.52 -12.65 -11.71
C GLY A 129 10.83 -12.17 -10.44
N GLU A 130 11.38 -11.18 -9.73
CA GLU A 130 10.71 -10.58 -8.57
C GLU A 130 9.52 -9.71 -8.99
N ARG A 131 8.50 -9.69 -8.14
CA ARG A 131 7.37 -8.77 -8.32
C ARG A 131 7.77 -7.38 -7.86
N VAL A 132 7.42 -6.39 -8.67
CA VAL A 132 7.69 -4.99 -8.36
C VAL A 132 6.42 -4.17 -8.48
N PHE A 133 6.34 -3.13 -7.67
CA PHE A 133 5.36 -2.06 -7.80
C PHE A 133 6.07 -0.73 -7.96
N PHE A 134 5.57 0.12 -8.84
CA PHE A 134 6.06 1.49 -9.02
C PHE A 134 4.96 2.35 -9.64
N SER A 135 5.01 3.65 -9.34
CA SER A 135 4.24 4.66 -10.07
C SER A 135 5.14 5.30 -11.09
N ALA A 136 4.69 5.39 -12.34
CA ALA A 136 5.45 6.01 -13.41
C ALA A 136 4.77 7.28 -13.89
N THR A 137 5.56 8.29 -14.21
CA THR A 137 5.13 9.52 -14.87
C THR A 137 5.60 9.53 -16.32
N LYS A 138 4.77 10.07 -17.20
CA LYS A 138 5.12 10.24 -18.60
C LYS A 138 5.89 11.56 -18.75
N ASN A 139 7.10 11.50 -19.29
CA ASN A 139 7.88 12.68 -19.57
C ASN A 139 7.41 13.40 -20.86
N SER A 140 8.02 14.53 -21.19
CA SER A 140 7.70 15.32 -22.38
C SER A 140 7.91 14.57 -23.71
N GLU A 141 8.77 13.55 -23.73
CA GLU A 141 9.00 12.68 -24.89
C GLU A 141 8.05 11.47 -24.95
N GLY A 142 7.10 11.38 -24.02
CA GLY A 142 6.18 10.26 -23.92
C GLY A 142 6.74 8.99 -23.29
N LYS A 143 7.99 9.01 -22.79
CA LYS A 143 8.62 7.89 -22.07
C LYS A 143 8.16 7.83 -20.64
N LEU A 144 8.01 6.61 -20.11
CA LEU A 144 7.67 6.39 -18.71
C LEU A 144 8.95 6.43 -17.86
N ALA A 145 8.90 7.20 -16.77
CA ALA A 145 9.97 7.30 -15.79
C ALA A 145 9.43 7.10 -14.37
N THR A 146 10.22 6.47 -13.52
CA THR A 146 9.93 6.31 -12.09
C THR A 146 11.15 6.67 -11.26
N SER A 147 10.93 7.27 -10.10
CA SER A 147 11.97 7.57 -9.12
C SER A 147 12.00 6.57 -7.97
N ARG A 148 10.99 5.69 -7.88
CA ARG A 148 10.88 4.70 -6.80
C ARG A 148 10.36 3.37 -7.33
N VAL A 149 10.99 2.29 -6.88
CA VAL A 149 10.55 0.92 -7.14
C VAL A 149 10.42 0.20 -5.80
N THR A 150 9.30 -0.45 -5.59
CA THR A 150 9.08 -1.34 -4.45
C THR A 150 9.23 -2.77 -4.95
N VAL A 151 10.04 -3.57 -4.28
CA VAL A 151 10.25 -4.99 -4.59
C VAL A 151 9.72 -5.84 -3.44
N GLY A 152 9.11 -6.97 -3.78
CA GLY A 152 8.66 -7.95 -2.79
C GLY A 152 9.85 -8.63 -2.11
N LYS A 153 9.67 -9.03 -0.86
CA LYS A 153 10.65 -9.81 -0.09
C LYS A 153 9.97 -11.03 0.53
N ASP A 154 10.69 -12.15 0.56
CA ASP A 154 10.26 -13.39 1.20
C ASP A 154 8.89 -13.89 0.68
N GLY A 155 8.66 -13.77 -0.63
CA GLY A 155 7.41 -14.19 -1.29
C GLY A 155 6.23 -13.24 -1.10
N VAL A 156 6.44 -12.10 -0.49
CA VAL A 156 5.42 -11.05 -0.38
C VAL A 156 5.34 -10.29 -1.68
N ALA A 157 4.13 -10.15 -2.23
CA ALA A 157 3.91 -9.20 -3.30
C ALA A 157 4.02 -7.77 -2.72
N PRO A 158 4.63 -6.82 -3.44
CA PRO A 158 4.59 -5.43 -3.03
C PRO A 158 3.14 -4.97 -2.88
N PRO A 159 2.83 -4.12 -1.89
CA PRO A 159 1.50 -3.52 -1.79
C PRO A 159 1.24 -2.70 -3.03
N MET A 160 0.12 -2.92 -3.60
CA MET A 160 -0.33 -2.21 -4.80
C MET A 160 -1.32 -1.12 -4.44
#